data_a4fb729bfa5f2d6e9d8e0a759ca39d44
#
_entry.id   a4fb729bfa5f2d6e9d8e0a759ca39d44
#
_cell.length_a   1.000
_cell.length_b   1.000
_cell.length_c   1.000
_cell.angle_alpha   90.00
_cell.angle_beta   90.00
_cell.angle_gamma   90.00
#
_symmetry.space_group_name_H-M   'P 1'
#
loop_
_entity.id
_entity.type
_entity.pdbx_description
1 polymer ?
#
loop_
_entity_poly.entity_id
_entity_poly.type
_entity_poly.pdbx_seq_one_letter_code
_entity_poly.pdbx_strand_id
1 'polypeptide(L)'
;MTPDGIACMMMRGGTSKGAYFLADDLPTDAGERNRLLLRIMGSPDPRQIDGIGGADPLTSKVAVVRASARPGFDVDFLFLQVFVDQALVSESQNCGNILAGVGAFAVERGLVEAAEGETAIRIYMENTSQSAVARIRTANGRPVYTGDASIDGVPTPAAPVYLTFTDAAGSSCGALLPTGSAANEIEGVACTLIDNGMPVVVMRAADFGLTGYESREELEANESVKARIERIRLAAGPLMNLGDVTKKSVPKMTLVALPVNGGAIMTRSLIPHRVHASIGVFGALSVATACLLPNSPAASLATLPEGEEKTLAVEHPTGRMEILLRLDDAGSVEECSFLRTARKLFDGRVFA
;
A
#
# COMPACT_ATOMS: atom_id res chain seq x y z
N MET A 1 -17.50 26.31 3.99
CA MET A 1 -16.05 26.60 4.09
C MET A 1 -15.80 27.13 5.48
N THR A 2 -14.93 26.49 6.23
CA THR A 2 -14.47 27.05 7.52
C THR A 2 -13.49 28.17 7.21
N PRO A 3 -13.73 29.42 7.60
CA PRO A 3 -12.85 30.54 7.31
C PRO A 3 -11.45 30.36 7.86
N ASP A 4 -11.29 29.48 8.85
CA ASP A 4 -10.04 29.22 9.56
C ASP A 4 -9.21 28.09 8.95
N GLY A 5 -9.66 27.43 7.88
CA GLY A 5 -9.01 26.26 7.30
C GLY A 5 -9.05 25.02 8.19
N ILE A 6 -8.52 23.88 7.70
CA ILE A 6 -8.49 22.58 8.37
C ILE A 6 -7.05 22.23 8.70
N ALA A 7 -6.76 21.80 9.93
CA ALA A 7 -5.43 21.38 10.32
C ALA A 7 -4.99 20.16 9.49
N CYS A 8 -3.81 20.26 8.85
CA CYS A 8 -3.32 19.26 7.93
C CYS A 8 -1.80 19.10 8.07
N MET A 9 -1.33 17.86 8.14
CA MET A 9 0.09 17.55 8.04
C MET A 9 0.33 16.81 6.71
N MET A 10 1.17 17.37 5.85
CA MET A 10 1.61 16.68 4.65
C MET A 10 2.83 15.84 4.96
N MET A 11 2.75 14.56 4.70
CA MET A 11 3.85 13.64 4.94
C MET A 11 4.18 12.78 3.72
N ARG A 12 5.44 12.42 3.58
CA ARG A 12 5.86 11.24 2.83
C ARG A 12 5.86 10.06 3.80
N GLY A 13 5.20 8.99 3.41
CA GLY A 13 5.31 7.68 4.03
C GLY A 13 5.74 6.67 2.97
N GLY A 14 6.86 5.96 3.19
CA GLY A 14 7.44 5.09 2.17
C GLY A 14 7.63 5.84 0.84
N THR A 15 7.20 5.24 -0.26
CA THR A 15 7.22 5.82 -1.62
C THR A 15 5.96 6.61 -1.96
N SER A 16 5.12 6.96 -0.99
CA SER A 16 3.89 7.73 -1.18
C SER A 16 3.93 9.05 -0.42
N LYS A 17 3.11 10.02 -0.85
CA LYS A 17 2.89 11.30 -0.18
C LYS A 17 1.39 11.49 0.03
N GLY A 18 0.99 12.00 1.18
CA GLY A 18 -0.42 12.24 1.50
C GLY A 18 -0.64 13.27 2.59
N ALA A 19 -1.89 13.72 2.68
CA ALA A 19 -2.39 14.60 3.70
C ALA A 19 -2.90 13.78 4.90
N TYR A 20 -2.45 14.13 6.10
CA TYR A 20 -2.83 13.48 7.35
C TYR A 20 -3.71 14.44 8.16
N PHE A 21 -4.84 13.94 8.62
CA PHE A 21 -5.84 14.68 9.40
C PHE A 21 -6.18 13.93 10.68
N LEU A 22 -6.51 14.67 11.73
CA LEU A 22 -7.31 14.10 12.82
C LEU A 22 -8.74 13.86 12.34
N ALA A 23 -9.35 12.76 12.80
CA ALA A 23 -10.72 12.44 12.44
C ALA A 23 -11.70 13.55 12.86
N ASP A 24 -11.44 14.18 14.01
CA ASP A 24 -12.28 15.26 14.57
C ASP A 24 -12.22 16.56 13.76
N ASP A 25 -11.21 16.74 12.91
CA ASP A 25 -11.07 17.91 12.03
C ASP A 25 -11.87 17.75 10.72
N LEU A 26 -12.46 16.57 10.46
CA LEU A 26 -13.17 16.25 9.23
C LEU A 26 -14.66 15.94 9.50
N PRO A 27 -15.55 16.12 8.50
CA PRO A 27 -16.94 15.70 8.61
C PRO A 27 -17.06 14.18 8.91
N THR A 28 -17.98 13.83 9.81
CA THR A 28 -18.28 12.44 10.16
C THR A 28 -19.06 11.72 9.05
N ASP A 29 -19.91 12.45 8.30
CA ASP A 29 -20.58 11.91 7.12
C ASP A 29 -19.57 11.65 6.01
N ALA A 30 -19.53 10.41 5.52
CA ALA A 30 -18.57 9.98 4.50
C ALA A 30 -18.72 10.77 3.18
N GLY A 31 -19.95 11.11 2.79
CA GLY A 31 -20.21 11.88 1.57
C GLY A 31 -19.69 13.31 1.66
N GLU A 32 -19.91 13.96 2.80
CA GLU A 32 -19.41 15.32 3.07
C GLU A 32 -17.88 15.30 3.17
N ARG A 33 -17.32 14.38 3.92
CA ARG A 33 -15.86 14.17 4.02
C ARG A 33 -15.25 13.99 2.63
N ASN A 34 -15.79 13.11 1.80
CA ASN A 34 -15.25 12.82 0.49
C ASN A 34 -15.33 14.03 -0.46
N ARG A 35 -16.43 14.80 -0.45
CA ARG A 35 -16.54 16.06 -1.21
C ARG A 35 -15.47 17.07 -0.78
N LEU A 36 -15.27 17.21 0.53
CA LEU A 36 -14.24 18.07 1.10
C LEU A 36 -12.83 17.66 0.68
N LEU A 37 -12.52 16.36 0.75
CA LEU A 37 -11.21 15.83 0.36
C LEU A 37 -10.94 15.96 -1.14
N LEU A 38 -11.94 15.76 -1.99
CA LEU A 38 -11.81 16.04 -3.43
C LEU A 38 -11.44 17.51 -3.67
N ARG A 39 -12.07 18.43 -2.99
CA ARG A 39 -11.77 19.87 -3.11
C ARG A 39 -10.36 20.19 -2.60
N ILE A 40 -9.99 19.68 -1.42
CA ILE A 40 -8.64 19.88 -0.84
C ILE A 40 -7.56 19.34 -1.77
N MET A 41 -7.76 18.15 -2.35
CA MET A 41 -6.75 17.51 -3.22
C MET A 41 -6.75 18.10 -4.64
N GLY A 42 -7.79 18.84 -5.04
CA GLY A 42 -7.90 19.41 -6.39
C GLY A 42 -8.41 18.44 -7.43
N SER A 43 -9.19 17.41 -7.03
CA SER A 43 -9.77 16.41 -7.92
C SER A 43 -11.22 16.77 -8.30
N PRO A 44 -11.69 16.39 -9.51
CA PRO A 44 -10.97 15.72 -10.59
C PRO A 44 -10.24 16.74 -11.51
N ASP A 45 -8.93 16.72 -11.49
CA ASP A 45 -8.08 17.44 -12.45
C ASP A 45 -6.76 16.66 -12.57
N PRO A 46 -6.32 16.26 -13.77
CA PRO A 46 -5.07 15.53 -13.98
C PRO A 46 -3.82 16.22 -13.40
N ARG A 47 -3.86 17.51 -13.19
CA ARG A 47 -2.78 18.29 -12.56
C ARG A 47 -3.01 18.56 -11.08
N GLN A 48 -4.25 18.38 -10.58
CA GLN A 48 -4.67 18.79 -9.24
C GLN A 48 -4.20 20.23 -8.88
N ILE A 49 -4.29 21.13 -9.89
CA ILE A 49 -3.67 22.47 -9.79
C ILE A 49 -4.32 23.37 -8.72
N ASP A 50 -5.60 23.14 -8.41
CA ASP A 50 -6.37 23.90 -7.43
C ASP A 50 -6.52 23.14 -6.10
N GLY A 51 -5.47 22.37 -5.72
CA GLY A 51 -5.41 21.61 -4.49
C GLY A 51 -3.99 21.20 -4.11
N ILE A 52 -3.86 20.39 -3.06
CA ILE A 52 -2.56 19.93 -2.53
C ILE A 52 -2.14 18.55 -3.06
N GLY A 53 -2.92 17.95 -3.94
CA GLY A 53 -2.58 16.69 -4.60
C GLY A 53 -1.35 16.85 -5.52
N GLY A 54 -0.73 15.73 -5.88
CA GLY A 54 0.52 15.74 -6.65
C GLY A 54 0.38 15.15 -8.04
N ALA A 55 -0.83 15.12 -8.61
CA ALA A 55 -1.12 14.66 -9.98
C ALA A 55 -0.74 13.20 -10.29
N ASP A 56 -0.52 12.39 -9.25
CA ASP A 56 -0.19 10.98 -9.36
C ASP A 56 -0.89 10.20 -8.22
N PRO A 57 -1.37 8.96 -8.45
CA PRO A 57 -1.99 8.14 -7.40
C PRO A 57 -1.14 7.93 -6.14
N LEU A 58 0.20 7.97 -6.25
CA LEU A 58 1.10 7.84 -5.11
C LEU A 58 1.18 9.13 -4.27
N THR A 59 0.76 10.26 -4.83
CA THR A 59 0.82 11.59 -4.19
C THR A 59 -0.55 12.21 -3.97
N SER A 60 -1.63 11.44 -4.18
CA SER A 60 -3.02 11.85 -3.97
C SER A 60 -3.70 10.92 -2.97
N LYS A 61 -3.22 10.95 -1.72
CA LYS A 61 -3.60 10.05 -0.64
C LYS A 61 -3.92 10.81 0.63
N VAL A 62 -4.81 10.24 1.45
CA VAL A 62 -5.22 10.82 2.73
C VAL A 62 -5.14 9.76 3.82
N ALA A 63 -4.64 10.17 4.99
CA ALA A 63 -4.72 9.44 6.24
C ALA A 63 -5.65 10.19 7.21
N VAL A 64 -6.62 9.50 7.76
CA VAL A 64 -7.46 10.00 8.85
C VAL A 64 -7.12 9.19 10.09
N VAL A 65 -6.74 9.85 11.18
CA VAL A 65 -6.23 9.21 12.40
C VAL A 65 -6.96 9.74 13.61
N ARG A 66 -7.28 8.87 14.55
CA ARG A 66 -7.84 9.22 15.87
C ARG A 66 -7.28 8.33 16.96
N ALA A 67 -7.39 8.75 18.21
CA ALA A 67 -7.16 7.88 19.34
C ALA A 67 -8.12 6.67 19.27
N SER A 68 -7.60 5.47 19.52
CA SER A 68 -8.43 4.27 19.49
C SER A 68 -9.22 4.11 20.79
N ALA A 69 -10.51 3.81 20.66
CA ALA A 69 -11.32 3.33 21.79
C ALA A 69 -11.27 1.80 21.93
N ARG A 70 -10.54 1.10 21.05
CA ARG A 70 -10.42 -0.36 21.03
C ARG A 70 -9.35 -0.82 22.03
N PRO A 71 -9.64 -1.82 22.88
CA PRO A 71 -8.62 -2.41 23.74
C PRO A 71 -7.43 -2.92 22.90
N GLY A 72 -6.22 -2.63 23.36
CA GLY A 72 -5.00 -3.10 22.70
C GLY A 72 -4.49 -2.24 21.55
N PHE A 73 -5.18 -1.17 21.16
CA PHE A 73 -4.76 -0.24 20.11
C PHE A 73 -4.56 1.17 20.67
N ASP A 74 -3.60 1.88 20.11
CA ASP A 74 -3.30 3.27 20.47
C ASP A 74 -4.05 4.23 19.55
N VAL A 75 -4.13 3.92 18.23
CA VAL A 75 -4.82 4.74 17.25
C VAL A 75 -5.61 3.89 16.25
N ASP A 76 -6.70 4.46 15.73
CA ASP A 76 -7.40 3.99 14.54
C ASP A 76 -6.92 4.79 13.32
N PHE A 77 -6.73 4.10 12.21
CA PHE A 77 -6.27 4.66 10.93
C PHE A 77 -7.20 4.28 9.80
N LEU A 78 -7.75 5.28 9.12
CA LEU A 78 -8.50 5.14 7.88
C LEU A 78 -7.68 5.69 6.72
N PHE A 79 -7.41 4.86 5.73
CA PHE A 79 -6.78 5.27 4.47
C PHE A 79 -7.82 5.63 3.42
N LEU A 80 -7.59 6.74 2.70
CA LEU A 80 -8.43 7.17 1.59
C LEU A 80 -7.58 7.43 0.35
N GLN A 81 -7.90 6.75 -0.75
CA GLN A 81 -7.33 7.05 -2.06
C GLN A 81 -8.20 8.08 -2.76
N VAL A 82 -7.69 9.28 -2.96
CA VAL A 82 -8.35 10.30 -3.78
C VAL A 82 -7.89 10.11 -5.23
N PHE A 83 -8.84 9.81 -6.14
CA PHE A 83 -8.51 9.67 -7.55
C PHE A 83 -8.17 11.03 -8.15
N VAL A 84 -7.15 11.05 -9.02
CA VAL A 84 -6.62 12.30 -9.60
C VAL A 84 -7.59 12.89 -10.61
N ASP A 85 -8.07 12.05 -11.52
CA ASP A 85 -8.84 12.39 -12.72
C ASP A 85 -10.34 12.04 -12.63
N GLN A 86 -10.77 11.54 -11.48
CA GLN A 86 -12.16 11.17 -11.20
C GLN A 86 -12.62 11.78 -9.88
N ALA A 87 -13.90 12.18 -9.80
CA ALA A 87 -14.51 12.65 -8.57
C ALA A 87 -14.83 11.46 -7.63
N LEU A 88 -13.81 10.70 -7.27
CA LEU A 88 -13.91 9.46 -6.50
C LEU A 88 -12.90 9.44 -5.35
N VAL A 89 -13.38 9.09 -4.15
CA VAL A 89 -12.55 8.73 -2.98
C VAL A 89 -12.86 7.28 -2.64
N SER A 90 -11.83 6.45 -2.56
CA SER A 90 -11.95 5.02 -2.26
C SER A 90 -11.31 4.68 -0.92
N GLU A 91 -12.02 3.91 -0.12
CA GLU A 91 -11.56 3.31 1.15
C GLU A 91 -11.45 1.78 1.08
N SER A 92 -11.49 1.19 -0.13
CA SER A 92 -11.55 -0.25 -0.34
C SER A 92 -10.24 -1.01 -0.10
N GLN A 93 -9.20 -0.35 0.40
CA GLN A 93 -7.87 -0.94 0.63
C GLN A 93 -7.09 -0.19 1.71
N ASN A 94 -6.07 -0.83 2.27
CA ASN A 94 -5.04 -0.17 3.07
C ASN A 94 -3.89 0.39 2.22
N CYS A 95 -3.05 1.23 2.83
CA CYS A 95 -1.80 1.71 2.23
C CYS A 95 -0.66 1.67 3.25
N GLY A 96 0.17 0.62 3.20
CA GLY A 96 1.33 0.46 4.09
C GLY A 96 2.38 1.56 3.95
N ASN A 97 2.48 2.21 2.78
CA ASN A 97 3.36 3.37 2.62
C ASN A 97 2.85 4.58 3.44
N ILE A 98 1.57 4.92 3.32
CA ILE A 98 0.98 6.00 4.13
C ILE A 98 0.96 5.62 5.62
N LEU A 99 0.71 4.36 5.96
CA LEU A 99 0.77 3.84 7.33
C LEU A 99 2.10 4.15 8.02
N ALA A 100 3.23 4.16 7.28
CA ALA A 100 4.54 4.50 7.84
C ALA A 100 4.63 5.90 8.46
N GLY A 101 3.77 6.83 8.08
CA GLY A 101 3.69 8.16 8.67
C GLY A 101 2.76 8.26 9.89
N VAL A 102 1.87 7.27 10.08
CA VAL A 102 0.80 7.35 11.10
C VAL A 102 1.36 7.43 12.52
N GLY A 103 2.38 6.63 12.85
CA GLY A 103 2.99 6.67 14.18
C GLY A 103 3.59 8.04 14.52
N ALA A 104 4.35 8.62 13.58
CA ALA A 104 4.91 9.95 13.76
C ALA A 104 3.82 11.03 13.85
N PHE A 105 2.78 10.95 13.02
CA PHE A 105 1.62 11.85 13.09
C PHE A 105 0.90 11.76 14.44
N ALA A 106 0.69 10.55 14.94
CA ALA A 106 0.01 10.31 16.22
C ALA A 106 0.75 10.96 17.40
N VAL A 107 2.09 10.84 17.44
CA VAL A 107 2.92 11.51 18.46
C VAL A 107 2.86 13.04 18.28
N GLU A 108 3.00 13.56 17.06
CA GLU A 108 2.97 15.01 16.81
C GLU A 108 1.61 15.65 17.17
N ARG A 109 0.53 14.89 17.09
CA ARG A 109 -0.84 15.32 17.44
C ARG A 109 -1.22 15.01 18.89
N GLY A 110 -0.30 14.44 19.67
CA GLY A 110 -0.54 14.11 21.09
C GLY A 110 -1.53 12.97 21.32
N LEU A 111 -1.78 12.14 20.29
CA LEU A 111 -2.60 10.93 20.43
C LEU A 111 -1.86 9.82 21.17
N VAL A 112 -0.52 9.81 21.10
CA VAL A 112 0.38 8.85 21.74
C VAL A 112 1.52 9.61 22.38
N GLU A 113 1.82 9.28 23.64
CA GLU A 113 2.99 9.79 24.34
C GLU A 113 4.26 9.09 23.84
N ALA A 114 5.28 9.87 23.51
CA ALA A 114 6.54 9.33 23.02
C ALA A 114 7.40 8.80 24.16
N ALA A 115 7.85 7.56 24.05
CA ALA A 115 8.94 7.03 24.87
C ALA A 115 10.30 7.60 24.41
N GLU A 116 11.34 7.51 25.25
CA GLU A 116 12.68 7.92 24.83
C GLU A 116 13.35 6.79 24.01
N GLY A 117 13.98 7.16 22.90
CA GLY A 117 14.67 6.25 21.98
C GLY A 117 13.75 5.66 20.89
N GLU A 118 12.77 4.87 21.25
CA GLU A 118 11.83 4.24 20.34
C GLU A 118 10.42 4.21 20.93
N THR A 119 9.43 4.48 20.09
CA THR A 119 8.01 4.34 20.44
C THR A 119 7.36 3.31 19.52
N ALA A 120 6.70 2.31 20.10
CA ALA A 120 5.85 1.36 19.38
C ALA A 120 4.40 1.83 19.47
N ILE A 121 3.76 1.95 18.32
CA ILE A 121 2.37 2.39 18.17
C ILE A 121 1.54 1.27 17.56
N ARG A 122 0.52 0.81 18.27
CA ARG A 122 -0.42 -0.21 17.81
C ARG A 122 -1.57 0.45 17.06
N ILE A 123 -1.70 0.14 15.80
CA ILE A 123 -2.59 0.80 14.86
C ILE A 123 -3.68 -0.19 14.42
N TYR A 124 -4.94 0.18 14.61
CA TYR A 124 -6.06 -0.51 13.99
C TYR A 124 -6.35 0.12 12.62
N MET A 125 -6.32 -0.69 11.57
CA MET A 125 -6.58 -0.26 10.19
C MET A 125 -8.06 -0.47 9.85
N GLU A 126 -8.84 0.61 9.79
CA GLU A 126 -10.30 0.56 9.64
C GLU A 126 -10.76 -0.03 8.30
N ASN A 127 -9.97 0.17 7.24
CA ASN A 127 -10.32 -0.31 5.90
C ASN A 127 -10.49 -1.83 5.82
N THR A 128 -9.72 -2.59 6.60
CA THR A 128 -9.66 -4.06 6.51
C THR A 128 -9.76 -4.75 7.87
N SER A 129 -10.01 -3.99 8.94
CA SER A 129 -10.10 -4.49 10.32
C SER A 129 -8.85 -5.24 10.80
N GLN A 130 -7.68 -4.88 10.28
CA GLN A 130 -6.40 -5.47 10.61
C GLN A 130 -5.60 -4.63 11.59
N SER A 131 -4.55 -5.25 12.16
CA SER A 131 -3.60 -4.61 13.07
C SER A 131 -2.24 -4.39 12.43
N ALA A 132 -1.56 -3.32 12.86
CA ALA A 132 -0.15 -3.09 12.60
C ALA A 132 0.54 -2.53 13.84
N VAL A 133 1.82 -2.81 13.98
CA VAL A 133 2.69 -2.14 14.94
C VAL A 133 3.70 -1.30 14.17
N ALA A 134 3.69 0.01 14.38
CA ALA A 134 4.69 0.92 13.86
C ALA A 134 5.70 1.24 14.96
N ARG A 135 6.98 0.90 14.75
CA ARG A 135 8.09 1.32 15.62
C ARG A 135 8.82 2.48 14.99
N ILE A 136 8.89 3.60 15.69
CA ILE A 136 9.51 4.84 15.22
C ILE A 136 10.56 5.32 16.23
N ARG A 137 11.63 5.95 15.74
CA ARG A 137 12.58 6.65 16.62
C ARG A 137 11.94 7.90 17.21
N THR A 138 12.13 8.10 18.51
CA THR A 138 11.62 9.24 19.25
C THR A 138 12.69 9.79 20.19
N ALA A 139 12.72 11.10 20.38
CA ALA A 139 13.61 11.78 21.32
C ALA A 139 12.96 13.08 21.80
N ASN A 140 13.14 13.41 23.07
CA ASN A 140 12.58 14.63 23.68
C ASN A 140 11.08 14.79 23.45
N GLY A 141 10.31 13.71 23.52
CA GLY A 141 8.86 13.71 23.33
C GLY A 141 8.39 13.90 21.89
N ARG A 142 9.26 13.76 20.89
CA ARG A 142 8.96 13.99 19.45
C ARG A 142 9.48 12.89 18.56
N PRO A 143 8.86 12.69 17.36
CA PRO A 143 9.40 11.81 16.35
C PRO A 143 10.74 12.33 15.80
N VAL A 144 11.68 11.43 15.56
CA VAL A 144 12.93 11.71 14.86
C VAL A 144 12.75 11.35 13.39
N TYR A 145 12.93 12.34 12.49
CA TYR A 145 12.80 12.14 11.04
C TYR A 145 14.14 11.93 10.32
N THR A 146 15.25 12.36 10.95
CA THR A 146 16.60 12.24 10.38
C THR A 146 17.22 10.90 10.74
N GLY A 147 17.90 10.27 9.78
CA GLY A 147 18.56 8.99 9.96
C GLY A 147 19.21 8.53 8.66
N ASP A 148 19.71 7.32 8.68
CA ASP A 148 20.54 6.70 7.62
C ASP A 148 19.82 5.57 6.86
N ALA A 149 18.56 5.26 7.24
CA ALA A 149 17.79 4.25 6.55
C ALA A 149 17.36 4.71 5.15
N SER A 150 17.71 3.92 4.15
CA SER A 150 17.33 4.14 2.76
C SER A 150 16.33 3.09 2.30
N ILE A 151 15.37 3.52 1.50
CA ILE A 151 14.44 2.63 0.79
C ILE A 151 14.41 3.01 -0.68
N ASP A 152 14.33 2.01 -1.53
CA ASP A 152 14.30 2.23 -2.97
C ASP A 152 13.04 3.00 -3.40
N GLY A 153 13.21 3.88 -4.37
CA GLY A 153 12.17 4.82 -4.81
C GLY A 153 12.07 6.11 -3.99
N VAL A 154 12.97 6.29 -3.00
CA VAL A 154 13.10 7.54 -2.21
C VAL A 154 14.54 8.04 -2.27
N PRO A 155 14.79 9.29 -2.73
CA PRO A 155 16.14 9.76 -3.02
C PRO A 155 16.98 10.09 -1.78
N THR A 156 16.36 10.22 -0.60
CA THR A 156 17.06 10.67 0.62
C THR A 156 16.84 9.69 1.78
N PRO A 157 17.90 9.37 2.56
CA PRO A 157 17.74 8.59 3.78
C PRO A 157 16.94 9.36 4.83
N ALA A 158 16.36 8.62 5.79
CA ALA A 158 15.59 9.16 6.91
C ALA A 158 15.65 8.19 8.11
N ALA A 159 15.02 8.54 9.22
CA ALA A 159 14.86 7.61 10.33
C ALA A 159 14.06 6.37 9.91
N PRO A 160 14.45 5.17 10.35
CA PRO A 160 13.70 3.95 10.06
C PRO A 160 12.33 3.96 10.73
N VAL A 161 11.37 3.37 10.04
CA VAL A 161 10.05 3.00 10.56
C VAL A 161 9.87 1.51 10.28
N TYR A 162 9.75 0.71 11.32
CA TYR A 162 9.46 -0.71 11.17
C TYR A 162 7.95 -0.92 11.29
N LEU A 163 7.36 -1.52 10.27
CA LEU A 163 5.95 -1.90 10.24
C LEU A 163 5.84 -3.41 10.34
N THR A 164 5.16 -3.90 11.35
CA THR A 164 4.92 -5.33 11.57
C THR A 164 3.43 -5.64 11.47
N PHE A 165 3.08 -6.72 10.78
CA PHE A 165 1.71 -7.21 10.58
C PHE A 165 1.63 -8.69 10.91
N THR A 166 0.58 -9.12 11.60
CA THR A 166 0.34 -10.51 11.98
C THR A 166 -0.87 -11.14 11.30
N ASP A 167 -1.90 -10.38 10.99
CA ASP A 167 -3.20 -10.90 10.49
C ASP A 167 -3.56 -10.28 9.14
N ALA A 168 -2.63 -10.40 8.16
CA ALA A 168 -2.84 -9.78 6.86
C ALA A 168 -3.70 -10.62 5.89
N ALA A 169 -3.72 -11.94 6.07
CA ALA A 169 -4.36 -12.87 5.15
C ALA A 169 -5.88 -12.70 5.07
N GLY A 170 -6.42 -12.56 3.86
CA GLY A 170 -7.86 -12.52 3.60
C GLY A 170 -8.57 -11.25 4.02
N SER A 171 -7.83 -10.18 4.29
CA SER A 171 -8.35 -8.94 4.86
C SER A 171 -9.50 -8.29 4.07
N SER A 172 -9.49 -8.40 2.75
CA SER A 172 -10.52 -7.85 1.87
C SER A 172 -11.37 -8.93 1.21
N CYS A 173 -10.81 -10.12 1.01
CA CYS A 173 -11.43 -11.21 0.25
C CYS A 173 -11.97 -12.35 1.16
N GLY A 174 -11.74 -12.28 2.47
CA GLY A 174 -12.18 -13.27 3.45
C GLY A 174 -11.27 -14.51 3.57
N ALA A 175 -10.32 -14.70 2.65
CA ALA A 175 -9.33 -15.78 2.69
C ALA A 175 -8.05 -15.36 1.95
N LEU A 176 -6.90 -15.96 2.33
CA LEU A 176 -5.63 -15.80 1.63
C LEU A 176 -5.76 -16.11 0.14
N LEU A 177 -6.40 -17.24 -0.17
CA LEU A 177 -6.76 -17.67 -1.52
C LEU A 177 -8.29 -17.71 -1.64
N PRO A 178 -8.93 -16.66 -2.16
CA PRO A 178 -10.39 -16.56 -2.21
C PRO A 178 -11.07 -17.67 -2.99
N THR A 179 -10.36 -18.25 -3.98
CA THR A 179 -10.84 -19.40 -4.77
C THR A 179 -10.50 -20.76 -4.16
N GLY A 180 -9.73 -20.78 -3.06
CA GLY A 180 -9.19 -22.00 -2.46
C GLY A 180 -8.01 -22.62 -3.25
N SER A 181 -7.56 -22.00 -4.34
CA SER A 181 -6.47 -22.52 -5.19
C SER A 181 -5.41 -21.47 -5.48
N ALA A 182 -4.14 -21.86 -5.43
CA ALA A 182 -3.02 -21.03 -5.87
C ALA A 182 -2.93 -20.93 -7.40
N ALA A 183 -3.48 -21.91 -8.13
CA ALA A 183 -3.50 -21.94 -9.58
C ALA A 183 -4.91 -21.72 -10.11
N ASN A 184 -5.11 -20.65 -10.85
CA ASN A 184 -6.35 -20.30 -11.53
C ASN A 184 -6.06 -19.94 -12.98
N GLU A 185 -7.08 -19.91 -13.81
CA GLU A 185 -6.98 -19.43 -15.20
C GLU A 185 -8.12 -18.44 -15.48
N ILE A 186 -7.77 -17.28 -16.04
CA ILE A 186 -8.72 -16.27 -16.48
C ILE A 186 -8.33 -15.82 -17.88
N GLU A 187 -9.22 -15.89 -18.84
CA GLU A 187 -8.98 -15.54 -20.25
C GLU A 187 -7.73 -16.24 -20.85
N GLY A 188 -7.50 -17.50 -20.50
CA GLY A 188 -6.34 -18.26 -20.95
C GLY A 188 -5.02 -17.84 -20.34
N VAL A 189 -5.04 -17.08 -19.24
CA VAL A 189 -3.86 -16.67 -18.47
C VAL A 189 -3.83 -17.36 -17.12
N ALA A 190 -2.74 -18.08 -16.85
CA ALA A 190 -2.50 -18.65 -15.54
C ALA A 190 -2.25 -17.55 -14.51
N CYS A 191 -2.96 -17.60 -13.39
CA CYS A 191 -2.87 -16.57 -12.35
C CYS A 191 -3.07 -17.13 -10.95
N THR A 192 -2.56 -16.42 -9.95
CA THR A 192 -2.89 -16.59 -8.54
C THR A 192 -3.74 -15.41 -8.08
N LEU A 193 -4.92 -15.70 -7.54
CA LEU A 193 -5.78 -14.73 -6.88
C LEU A 193 -5.49 -14.79 -5.40
N ILE A 194 -4.84 -13.77 -4.85
CA ILE A 194 -4.33 -13.78 -3.48
C ILE A 194 -4.66 -12.48 -2.74
N ASP A 195 -4.99 -12.59 -1.46
CA ASP A 195 -5.14 -11.47 -0.54
C ASP A 195 -4.34 -11.72 0.74
N ASN A 196 -3.11 -11.17 0.77
CA ASN A 196 -2.34 -11.06 2.01
C ASN A 196 -2.15 -9.57 2.34
N GLY A 197 -3.22 -8.93 2.83
CA GLY A 197 -3.30 -7.49 3.10
C GLY A 197 -3.59 -6.62 1.87
N MET A 198 -3.53 -7.19 0.67
CA MET A 198 -3.93 -6.56 -0.58
C MET A 198 -4.42 -7.62 -1.56
N PRO A 199 -5.65 -7.48 -2.10
CA PRO A 199 -6.09 -8.29 -3.22
C PRO A 199 -5.21 -8.06 -4.45
N VAL A 200 -4.54 -9.12 -4.90
CA VAL A 200 -3.63 -9.10 -6.06
C VAL A 200 -3.93 -10.27 -6.98
N VAL A 201 -3.92 -10.01 -8.28
CA VAL A 201 -3.86 -11.04 -9.31
C VAL A 201 -2.42 -11.10 -9.82
N VAL A 202 -1.74 -12.22 -9.54
CA VAL A 202 -0.33 -12.45 -9.92
C VAL A 202 -0.30 -13.26 -11.22
N MET A 203 0.38 -12.76 -12.26
CA MET A 203 0.46 -13.34 -13.59
C MET A 203 1.89 -13.25 -14.12
N ARG A 204 2.28 -14.14 -15.02
CA ARG A 204 3.60 -14.03 -15.68
C ARG A 204 3.58 -12.96 -16.75
N ALA A 205 4.61 -12.11 -16.81
CA ALA A 205 4.77 -11.12 -17.87
C ALA A 205 4.84 -11.78 -19.27
N ALA A 206 5.47 -12.94 -19.37
CA ALA A 206 5.60 -13.69 -20.61
C ALA A 206 4.24 -14.06 -21.25
N ASP A 207 3.17 -14.28 -20.46
CA ASP A 207 1.83 -14.61 -20.96
C ASP A 207 1.16 -13.42 -21.69
N PHE A 208 1.75 -12.24 -21.57
CA PHE A 208 1.36 -11.00 -22.26
C PHE A 208 2.33 -10.60 -23.37
N GLY A 209 3.32 -11.45 -23.68
CA GLY A 209 4.40 -11.13 -24.63
C GLY A 209 5.38 -10.09 -24.13
N LEU A 210 5.47 -9.91 -22.81
CA LEU A 210 6.36 -8.98 -22.14
C LEU A 210 7.56 -9.68 -21.51
N THR A 211 8.65 -8.95 -21.34
CA THR A 211 9.84 -9.42 -20.64
C THR A 211 9.69 -9.36 -19.11
N GLY A 212 8.88 -8.44 -18.61
CA GLY A 212 8.73 -8.08 -17.20
C GLY A 212 9.72 -6.99 -16.75
N TYR A 213 10.52 -6.46 -17.67
CA TYR A 213 11.52 -5.42 -17.41
C TYR A 213 11.20 -4.09 -18.07
N GLU A 214 10.06 -4.01 -18.76
CA GLU A 214 9.59 -2.80 -19.41
C GLU A 214 9.57 -1.64 -18.42
N SER A 215 9.89 -0.45 -18.91
CA SER A 215 9.76 0.80 -18.15
C SER A 215 8.28 1.11 -17.86
N ARG A 216 8.05 2.01 -16.93
CA ARG A 216 6.70 2.49 -16.64
C ARG A 216 6.06 3.10 -17.90
N GLU A 217 6.83 3.89 -18.63
CA GLU A 217 6.40 4.60 -19.84
C GLU A 217 6.02 3.63 -20.96
N GLU A 218 6.81 2.58 -21.17
CA GLU A 218 6.51 1.53 -22.16
C GLU A 218 5.22 0.79 -21.84
N LEU A 219 5.02 0.42 -20.57
CA LEU A 219 3.78 -0.24 -20.15
C LEU A 219 2.57 0.69 -20.20
N GLU A 220 2.72 1.96 -19.81
CA GLU A 220 1.65 2.96 -19.90
C GLU A 220 1.20 3.19 -21.35
N ALA A 221 2.14 3.15 -22.29
CA ALA A 221 1.85 3.30 -23.72
C ALA A 221 1.25 2.03 -24.36
N ASN A 222 1.32 0.87 -23.70
CA ASN A 222 0.84 -0.39 -24.24
C ASN A 222 -0.65 -0.62 -23.95
N GLU A 223 -1.50 0.07 -24.70
CA GLU A 223 -2.96 0.03 -24.52
C GLU A 223 -3.55 -1.39 -24.70
N SER A 224 -2.99 -2.21 -25.59
CA SER A 224 -3.48 -3.57 -25.83
C SER A 224 -3.27 -4.49 -24.63
N VAL A 225 -2.09 -4.42 -24.00
CA VAL A 225 -1.76 -5.16 -22.77
C VAL A 225 -2.63 -4.64 -21.62
N LYS A 226 -2.74 -3.33 -21.44
CA LYS A 226 -3.58 -2.73 -20.40
C LYS A 226 -5.05 -3.15 -20.52
N ALA A 227 -5.58 -3.13 -21.72
CA ALA A 227 -6.96 -3.57 -21.98
C ALA A 227 -7.16 -5.07 -21.64
N ARG A 228 -6.19 -5.95 -21.96
CA ARG A 228 -6.26 -7.37 -21.61
C ARG A 228 -6.17 -7.56 -20.09
N ILE A 229 -5.27 -6.87 -19.41
CA ILE A 229 -5.15 -6.89 -17.96
C ILE A 229 -6.45 -6.42 -17.28
N GLU A 230 -7.08 -5.37 -17.81
CA GLU A 230 -8.34 -4.85 -17.26
C GLU A 230 -9.49 -5.86 -17.40
N ARG A 231 -9.62 -6.57 -18.53
CA ARG A 231 -10.62 -7.64 -18.64
C ARG A 231 -10.41 -8.74 -17.58
N ILE A 232 -9.15 -9.17 -17.38
CA ILE A 232 -8.82 -10.14 -16.34
C ILE A 232 -9.17 -9.59 -14.96
N ARG A 233 -8.88 -8.32 -14.67
CA ARG A 233 -9.23 -7.67 -13.41
C ARG A 233 -10.72 -7.69 -13.11
N LEU A 234 -11.52 -7.33 -14.12
CA LEU A 234 -12.99 -7.33 -14.01
C LEU A 234 -13.54 -8.74 -13.78
N ALA A 235 -12.97 -9.75 -14.43
CA ALA A 235 -13.35 -11.16 -14.23
C ALA A 235 -12.87 -11.69 -12.87
N ALA A 236 -11.71 -11.26 -12.37
CA ALA A 236 -11.17 -11.67 -11.07
C ALA A 236 -11.98 -11.12 -9.88
N GLY A 237 -12.55 -9.91 -10.00
CA GLY A 237 -13.28 -9.25 -8.92
C GLY A 237 -14.30 -10.14 -8.21
N PRO A 238 -15.30 -10.71 -8.91
CA PRO A 238 -16.27 -11.64 -8.32
C PRO A 238 -15.62 -12.89 -7.73
N LEU A 239 -14.59 -13.45 -8.39
CA LEU A 239 -13.87 -14.65 -7.92
C LEU A 239 -13.10 -14.40 -6.62
N MET A 240 -12.73 -13.15 -6.38
CA MET A 240 -12.05 -12.70 -5.17
C MET A 240 -13.00 -12.16 -4.10
N ASN A 241 -14.29 -12.43 -4.18
CA ASN A 241 -15.33 -11.91 -3.26
C ASN A 241 -15.41 -10.37 -3.20
N LEU A 242 -14.84 -9.66 -4.18
CA LEU A 242 -14.84 -8.20 -4.24
C LEU A 242 -16.08 -7.64 -4.96
N GLY A 243 -16.88 -8.50 -5.62
CA GLY A 243 -18.03 -8.11 -6.44
C GLY A 243 -17.62 -7.30 -7.65
N ASP A 244 -18.46 -6.33 -8.05
CA ASP A 244 -18.12 -5.39 -9.13
C ASP A 244 -16.94 -4.50 -8.72
N VAL A 245 -15.87 -4.55 -9.51
CA VAL A 245 -14.64 -3.80 -9.26
C VAL A 245 -14.41 -2.65 -10.25
N THR A 246 -15.37 -2.35 -11.11
CA THR A 246 -15.28 -1.31 -12.15
C THR A 246 -14.85 0.06 -11.57
N LYS A 247 -15.35 0.40 -10.37
CA LYS A 247 -15.05 1.65 -9.67
C LYS A 247 -14.15 1.44 -8.44
N LYS A 248 -13.44 0.30 -8.37
CA LYS A 248 -12.55 -0.02 -7.25
C LYS A 248 -11.09 0.01 -7.71
N SER A 249 -10.20 0.33 -6.78
CA SER A 249 -8.75 0.30 -7.00
C SER A 249 -8.12 -1.09 -6.78
N VAL A 250 -8.95 -2.09 -6.50
CA VAL A 250 -8.59 -3.50 -6.30
C VAL A 250 -9.40 -4.41 -7.22
N PRO A 251 -8.90 -5.63 -7.54
CA PRO A 251 -7.58 -6.13 -7.18
C PRO A 251 -6.47 -5.38 -7.92
N LYS A 252 -5.24 -5.41 -7.36
CA LYS A 252 -4.06 -4.97 -8.09
C LYS A 252 -3.65 -6.04 -9.08
N MET A 253 -3.18 -5.62 -10.24
CA MET A 253 -2.72 -6.54 -11.28
C MET A 253 -1.20 -6.51 -11.30
N THR A 254 -0.57 -7.66 -11.02
CA THR A 254 0.90 -7.72 -10.95
C THR A 254 1.44 -8.76 -11.90
N LEU A 255 2.25 -8.29 -12.83
CA LEU A 255 3.07 -9.11 -13.72
C LEU A 255 4.37 -9.49 -13.01
N VAL A 256 4.77 -10.76 -13.10
CA VAL A 256 6.01 -11.26 -12.50
C VAL A 256 6.94 -11.84 -13.56
N ALA A 257 8.25 -11.72 -13.29
CA ALA A 257 9.33 -12.26 -14.11
C ALA A 257 10.49 -12.73 -13.22
N LEU A 258 11.51 -13.35 -13.83
CA LEU A 258 12.75 -13.71 -13.13
C LEU A 258 13.41 -12.46 -12.54
N PRO A 259 13.99 -12.53 -11.33
CA PRO A 259 14.72 -11.41 -10.75
C PRO A 259 16.01 -11.15 -11.53
N VAL A 260 16.45 -9.90 -11.60
CA VAL A 260 17.69 -9.50 -12.32
C VAL A 260 18.64 -8.67 -11.46
N ASN A 261 18.19 -8.18 -10.29
CA ASN A 261 18.98 -7.35 -9.39
C ASN A 261 19.24 -8.02 -8.04
N GLY A 262 19.30 -9.38 -8.03
CA GLY A 262 19.55 -10.17 -6.82
C GLY A 262 18.36 -10.26 -5.87
N GLY A 263 17.15 -9.93 -6.33
CA GLY A 263 15.91 -10.10 -5.59
C GLY A 263 15.35 -11.52 -5.66
N ALA A 264 14.19 -11.73 -5.07
CA ALA A 264 13.45 -12.97 -5.11
C ALA A 264 12.57 -13.11 -6.36
N ILE A 265 12.00 -12.01 -6.83
CA ILE A 265 11.06 -11.94 -7.97
C ILE A 265 11.03 -10.51 -8.53
N MET A 266 10.92 -10.38 -9.85
CA MET A 266 10.68 -9.07 -10.50
C MET A 266 9.18 -8.82 -10.65
N THR A 267 8.75 -7.57 -10.49
CA THR A 267 7.34 -7.18 -10.58
C THR A 267 7.09 -5.92 -11.41
N ARG A 268 5.90 -5.90 -12.04
CA ARG A 268 5.26 -4.72 -12.61
C ARG A 268 3.81 -4.71 -12.16
N SER A 269 3.43 -3.72 -11.34
CA SER A 269 2.08 -3.62 -10.77
C SER A 269 1.28 -2.47 -11.35
N LEU A 270 -0.04 -2.66 -11.56
CA LEU A 270 -0.97 -1.63 -12.01
C LEU A 270 -1.95 -1.23 -10.89
N ILE A 271 -2.33 0.08 -10.82
CA ILE A 271 -3.16 0.70 -9.77
C ILE A 271 -4.38 1.44 -10.38
N PRO A 272 -5.46 0.84 -10.65
CA PRO A 272 -5.59 -0.38 -11.41
C PRO A 272 -5.15 -0.18 -12.85
N HIS A 273 -5.29 1.08 -13.40
CA HIS A 273 -5.05 1.42 -14.81
C HIS A 273 -3.68 2.06 -15.07
N ARG A 274 -2.99 2.51 -14.02
CA ARG A 274 -1.66 3.13 -14.10
C ARG A 274 -0.60 2.22 -13.49
N VAL A 275 0.56 2.23 -14.13
CA VAL A 275 1.71 1.44 -13.66
C VAL A 275 2.30 2.08 -12.41
N HIS A 276 2.48 1.29 -11.36
CA HIS A 276 3.11 1.72 -10.11
C HIS A 276 4.61 1.97 -10.35
N ALA A 277 5.13 3.13 -9.93
CA ALA A 277 6.56 3.44 -10.05
C ALA A 277 7.45 2.53 -9.16
N SER A 278 6.89 1.96 -8.10
CA SER A 278 7.53 0.93 -7.27
C SER A 278 6.54 -0.22 -7.04
N ILE A 279 6.35 -0.67 -5.80
CA ILE A 279 5.28 -1.59 -5.42
C ILE A 279 4.70 -1.16 -4.06
N GLY A 280 3.41 -1.41 -3.82
CA GLY A 280 2.80 -1.18 -2.50
C GLY A 280 3.22 -2.24 -1.50
N VAL A 281 3.34 -1.89 -0.20
CA VAL A 281 3.77 -2.79 0.89
C VAL A 281 2.98 -4.10 0.90
N PHE A 282 1.66 -4.01 0.99
CA PHE A 282 0.81 -5.20 0.99
C PHE A 282 0.74 -5.89 -0.38
N GLY A 283 0.93 -5.16 -1.49
CA GLY A 283 1.06 -5.75 -2.81
C GLY A 283 2.30 -6.63 -2.91
N ALA A 284 3.42 -6.13 -2.37
CA ALA A 284 4.66 -6.89 -2.30
C ALA A 284 4.53 -8.11 -1.37
N LEU A 285 3.80 -7.98 -0.24
CA LEU A 285 3.51 -9.10 0.65
C LEU A 285 2.70 -10.20 -0.05
N SER A 286 1.62 -9.82 -0.75
CA SER A 286 0.81 -10.78 -1.52
C SER A 286 1.65 -11.50 -2.59
N VAL A 287 2.52 -10.78 -3.31
CA VAL A 287 3.44 -11.39 -4.30
C VAL A 287 4.47 -12.29 -3.64
N ALA A 288 5.11 -11.85 -2.54
CA ALA A 288 6.09 -12.65 -1.81
C ALA A 288 5.45 -13.95 -1.27
N THR A 289 4.22 -13.86 -0.77
CA THR A 289 3.45 -15.05 -0.35
C THR A 289 3.14 -15.96 -1.54
N ALA A 290 2.75 -15.39 -2.68
CA ALA A 290 2.51 -16.18 -3.89
C ALA A 290 3.77 -16.93 -4.37
N CYS A 291 4.97 -16.41 -4.12
CA CYS A 291 6.24 -17.12 -4.40
C CYS A 291 6.42 -18.38 -3.55
N LEU A 292 5.82 -18.42 -2.36
CA LEU A 292 5.89 -19.58 -1.45
C LEU A 292 4.84 -20.66 -1.76
N LEU A 293 3.81 -20.32 -2.54
CA LEU A 293 2.69 -21.22 -2.82
C LEU A 293 3.00 -22.15 -3.99
N PRO A 294 3.00 -23.49 -3.79
CA PRO A 294 3.14 -24.43 -4.89
C PRO A 294 2.09 -24.18 -5.99
N ASN A 295 2.51 -24.34 -7.26
CA ASN A 295 1.69 -24.12 -8.47
C ASN A 295 1.28 -22.67 -8.74
N SER A 296 1.68 -21.70 -7.94
CA SER A 296 1.55 -20.29 -8.30
C SER A 296 2.43 -19.95 -9.52
N PRO A 297 1.97 -19.13 -10.47
CA PRO A 297 2.84 -18.59 -11.53
C PRO A 297 4.12 -17.95 -11.03
N ALA A 298 4.11 -17.35 -9.83
CA ALA A 298 5.28 -16.74 -9.21
C ALA A 298 6.29 -17.78 -8.71
N ALA A 299 5.84 -18.92 -8.16
CA ALA A 299 6.72 -19.90 -7.51
C ALA A 299 7.80 -20.45 -8.47
N SER A 300 7.46 -20.63 -9.75
CA SER A 300 8.42 -21.14 -10.75
C SER A 300 9.47 -20.12 -11.19
N LEU A 301 9.29 -18.86 -10.87
CA LEU A 301 10.18 -17.74 -11.21
C LEU A 301 10.96 -17.22 -10.00
N ALA A 302 10.50 -17.56 -8.79
CA ALA A 302 11.06 -17.04 -7.56
C ALA A 302 12.38 -17.72 -7.17
N THR A 303 13.30 -16.92 -6.64
CA THR A 303 14.50 -17.40 -5.93
C THR A 303 14.24 -17.24 -4.44
N LEU A 304 14.10 -18.33 -3.71
CA LEU A 304 13.73 -18.32 -2.30
C LEU A 304 14.93 -18.70 -1.41
N PRO A 305 15.19 -17.96 -0.31
CA PRO A 305 16.15 -18.37 0.71
C PRO A 305 15.61 -19.59 1.50
N GLU A 306 16.51 -20.34 2.12
CA GLU A 306 16.18 -21.43 3.04
C GLU A 306 15.75 -20.90 4.42
N GLY A 307 15.16 -21.79 5.26
CA GLY A 307 14.79 -21.50 6.65
C GLY A 307 13.36 -21.01 6.83
N GLU A 308 12.93 -20.88 8.08
CA GLU A 308 11.58 -20.41 8.48
C GLU A 308 11.48 -18.87 8.44
N GLU A 309 12.56 -18.17 8.77
CA GLU A 309 12.67 -16.72 8.56
C GLU A 309 13.26 -16.46 7.17
N LYS A 310 12.53 -15.72 6.35
CA LYS A 310 12.91 -15.39 4.97
C LYS A 310 12.90 -13.90 4.74
N THR A 311 14.03 -13.36 4.29
CA THR A 311 14.06 -12.02 3.71
C THR A 311 13.88 -12.13 2.20
N LEU A 312 12.72 -11.71 1.70
CA LEU A 312 12.42 -11.69 0.27
C LEU A 312 12.51 -10.27 -0.27
N ALA A 313 13.35 -10.05 -1.25
CA ALA A 313 13.44 -8.77 -1.95
C ALA A 313 12.59 -8.84 -3.23
N VAL A 314 11.45 -8.14 -3.23
CA VAL A 314 10.58 -7.98 -4.40
C VAL A 314 11.09 -6.83 -5.24
N GLU A 315 11.57 -7.13 -6.45
CA GLU A 315 12.07 -6.13 -7.38
C GLU A 315 10.91 -5.37 -8.06
N HIS A 316 11.13 -4.09 -8.33
CA HIS A 316 10.14 -3.19 -8.96
C HIS A 316 10.85 -2.13 -9.81
N PRO A 317 10.14 -1.27 -10.60
CA PRO A 317 10.78 -0.36 -11.54
C PRO A 317 11.89 0.54 -10.98
N THR A 318 11.82 0.92 -9.70
CA THR A 318 12.76 1.87 -9.07
C THR A 318 13.69 1.22 -8.04
N GLY A 319 13.77 -0.13 -8.01
CA GLY A 319 14.64 -0.85 -7.09
C GLY A 319 13.98 -2.11 -6.52
N ARG A 320 14.08 -2.32 -5.21
CA ARG A 320 13.52 -3.49 -4.54
C ARG A 320 12.91 -3.15 -3.19
N MET A 321 11.98 -3.98 -2.74
CA MET A 321 11.38 -3.91 -1.40
C MET A 321 11.70 -5.18 -0.64
N GLU A 322 12.41 -5.05 0.46
CA GLU A 322 12.70 -6.17 1.35
C GLU A 322 11.54 -6.40 2.31
N ILE A 323 11.17 -7.67 2.46
CA ILE A 323 10.11 -8.16 3.33
C ILE A 323 10.71 -9.26 4.18
N LEU A 324 10.68 -9.08 5.49
CA LEU A 324 10.99 -10.15 6.41
C LEU A 324 9.70 -10.93 6.70
N LEU A 325 9.70 -12.20 6.36
CA LEU A 325 8.60 -13.13 6.61
C LEU A 325 9.03 -14.14 7.67
N ARG A 326 8.17 -14.37 8.65
CA ARG A 326 8.24 -15.52 9.55
C ARG A 326 7.13 -16.49 9.19
N LEU A 327 7.52 -17.74 8.97
CA LEU A 327 6.59 -18.80 8.60
C LEU A 327 6.26 -19.63 9.84
N ASP A 328 5.03 -20.15 9.89
CA ASP A 328 4.64 -21.18 10.84
C ASP A 328 5.14 -22.59 10.42
N ASP A 329 4.91 -23.58 11.27
CA ASP A 329 5.29 -24.98 11.02
C ASP A 329 4.64 -25.58 9.74
N ALA A 330 3.55 -24.99 9.26
CA ALA A 330 2.87 -25.37 8.03
C ALA A 330 3.42 -24.65 6.79
N GLY A 331 4.39 -23.74 6.96
CA GLY A 331 4.97 -22.92 5.91
C GLY A 331 4.10 -21.73 5.48
N SER A 332 3.08 -21.36 6.26
CA SER A 332 2.27 -20.18 6.04
C SER A 332 2.91 -18.93 6.68
N VAL A 333 2.65 -17.77 6.11
CA VAL A 333 3.16 -16.49 6.67
C VAL A 333 2.39 -16.15 7.94
N GLU A 334 3.07 -16.22 9.09
CA GLU A 334 2.55 -15.85 10.39
C GLU A 334 2.74 -14.35 10.69
N GLU A 335 3.90 -13.82 10.36
CA GLU A 335 4.26 -12.42 10.58
C GLU A 335 5.04 -11.89 9.39
N CYS A 336 4.83 -10.61 9.08
CA CYS A 336 5.66 -9.90 8.12
C CYS A 336 6.08 -8.54 8.67
N SER A 337 7.32 -8.16 8.37
CA SER A 337 7.88 -6.86 8.76
C SER A 337 8.52 -6.16 7.58
N PHE A 338 8.39 -4.83 7.56
CA PHE A 338 8.93 -3.96 6.52
C PHE A 338 9.72 -2.82 7.13
N LEU A 339 10.91 -2.58 6.60
CA LEU A 339 11.59 -1.32 6.80
C LEU A 339 10.98 -0.26 5.88
N ARG A 340 10.49 0.83 6.47
CA ARG A 340 10.04 2.02 5.78
C ARG A 340 10.74 3.25 6.34
N THR A 341 10.49 4.40 5.71
CA THR A 341 10.87 5.71 6.23
C THR A 341 9.70 6.66 6.07
N ALA A 342 9.61 7.67 6.94
CA ALA A 342 8.63 8.73 6.85
C ALA A 342 9.29 10.09 6.98
N ARG A 343 8.65 11.13 6.44
CA ARG A 343 9.12 12.51 6.58
C ARG A 343 7.96 13.47 6.65
N LYS A 344 7.94 14.32 7.66
CA LYS A 344 7.07 15.49 7.72
C LYS A 344 7.55 16.51 6.70
N LEU A 345 6.66 16.90 5.77
CA LEU A 345 6.96 17.85 4.71
C LEU A 345 6.42 19.24 5.03
N PHE A 346 5.25 19.28 5.64
CA PHE A 346 4.53 20.48 5.95
C PHE A 346 3.58 20.21 7.11
N ASP A 347 3.35 21.21 7.96
CA ASP A 347 2.34 21.19 9.01
C ASP A 347 1.69 22.57 9.07
N GLY A 348 0.36 22.62 8.95
CA GLY A 348 -0.37 23.88 8.89
C GLY A 348 -1.86 23.69 8.64
N ARG A 349 -2.45 24.56 7.83
CA ARG A 349 -3.87 24.50 7.48
C ARG A 349 -4.07 24.47 5.98
N VAL A 350 -5.08 23.71 5.54
CA VAL A 350 -5.56 23.69 4.16
C VAL A 350 -6.93 24.36 4.08
N PHE A 351 -7.22 24.93 2.93
CA PHE A 351 -8.48 25.62 2.65
C PHE A 351 -9.18 24.92 1.50
N ALA A 352 -10.52 24.78 1.60
CA ALA A 352 -11.36 24.09 0.60
C ALA A 352 -12.32 25.07 -0.09
#